data_f5c73c91e89ac39d5c17c81f25537150
#
_entry.id   f5c73c91e89ac39d5c17c81f25537150
#
_cell.length_a   1.000
_cell.length_b   1.000
_cell.length_c   1.000
_cell.angle_alpha   90.00
_cell.angle_beta   90.00
_cell.angle_gamma   90.00
#
_symmetry.space_group_name_H-M   'P 1'
#
loop_
_entity.id
_entity.type
_entity.pdbx_description
1 polymer ?
#
loop_
_entity_poly.entity_id
_entity_poly.type
_entity_poly.pdbx_seq_one_letter_code
_entity_poly.pdbx_strand_id
1 'polypeptide(L)'
;MQYGGNRRVRCVAIAAVVLVGSMLAQSPPPPTPPVANLNQLMRSLFFPHSNVVFFTQRYNPADVKRAEEPSGSTDPLTGVFGGWEAVENSALTMADAADLLMTAGRKCSNGRDVPLTNADWAKLVTGLREASMVAYKAALTKDRDKMTEASEVLAVSCSNCHNKYRPGNAANRCR
;
A
#
# COMPACT_ATOMS: atom_id res chain seq x y z
N MET A 1 -33.06 36.68 78.87
CA MET A 1 -31.60 36.63 78.81
C MET A 1 -31.21 36.34 77.39
N GLN A 2 -30.57 37.34 76.75
CA GLN A 2 -30.12 37.30 75.38
C GLN A 2 -28.76 36.62 75.31
N TYR A 3 -28.57 35.77 74.29
CA TYR A 3 -27.23 35.51 73.75
C TYR A 3 -27.30 35.45 72.21
N GLY A 4 -26.83 36.57 71.60
CA GLY A 4 -26.59 36.64 70.22
C GLY A 4 -25.27 35.99 69.88
N GLY A 5 -25.25 35.10 68.90
CA GLY A 5 -24.04 34.51 68.32
C GLY A 5 -23.93 34.86 66.85
N ASN A 6 -23.17 35.90 66.54
CA ASN A 6 -22.81 36.29 65.17
C ASN A 6 -21.84 35.30 64.57
N ARG A 7 -22.31 34.41 63.69
CA ARG A 7 -21.45 33.59 62.82
C ARG A 7 -21.07 34.35 61.56
N ARG A 8 -19.85 34.87 61.50
CA ARG A 8 -19.25 35.41 60.30
C ARG A 8 -18.93 34.26 59.35
N VAL A 9 -19.68 34.14 58.26
CA VAL A 9 -19.35 33.25 57.15
C VAL A 9 -18.21 33.88 56.39
N ARG A 10 -17.04 33.25 56.48
CA ARG A 10 -15.87 33.61 55.63
C ARG A 10 -16.03 32.91 54.30
N CYS A 11 -16.38 33.65 53.23
CA CYS A 11 -16.30 33.17 51.88
C CYS A 11 -14.82 33.02 51.48
N VAL A 12 -14.37 31.80 51.34
CA VAL A 12 -13.08 31.48 50.75
C VAL A 12 -13.30 31.42 49.25
N ALA A 13 -12.82 32.44 48.53
CA ALA A 13 -12.80 32.45 47.06
C ALA A 13 -11.67 31.51 46.59
N ILE A 14 -12.04 30.36 46.05
CA ILE A 14 -11.10 29.47 45.37
C ILE A 14 -10.89 29.99 43.95
N ALA A 15 -9.74 30.60 43.72
CA ALA A 15 -9.32 30.99 42.38
C ALA A 15 -8.84 29.72 41.62
N ALA A 16 -9.66 29.21 40.73
CA ALA A 16 -9.27 28.16 39.82
C ALA A 16 -8.33 28.73 38.72
N VAL A 17 -7.05 28.46 38.84
CA VAL A 17 -6.05 28.74 37.80
C VAL A 17 -6.21 27.71 36.69
N VAL A 18 -6.85 28.09 35.57
CA VAL A 18 -6.95 27.27 34.37
C VAL A 18 -5.60 27.40 33.63
N LEU A 19 -4.74 26.40 33.80
CA LEU A 19 -3.56 26.21 32.97
C LEU A 19 -3.96 25.79 31.56
N VAL A 20 -4.14 26.74 30.65
CA VAL A 20 -4.26 26.46 29.22
C VAL A 20 -2.90 26.02 28.69
N GLY A 21 -2.64 24.71 28.73
CA GLY A 21 -1.48 24.11 28.08
C GLY A 21 -1.57 24.31 26.57
N SER A 22 -0.73 25.21 26.04
CA SER A 22 -0.56 25.35 24.57
C SER A 22 0.05 24.05 24.05
N MET A 23 -0.78 23.17 23.47
CA MET A 23 -0.31 22.06 22.66
C MET A 23 0.36 22.67 21.42
N LEU A 24 1.68 22.77 21.46
CA LEU A 24 2.48 23.03 20.27
C LEU A 24 2.24 21.88 19.32
N ALA A 25 1.40 22.08 18.31
CA ALA A 25 1.23 21.15 17.21
C ALA A 25 2.60 21.00 16.52
N GLN A 26 3.28 19.87 16.77
CA GLN A 26 4.52 19.55 16.09
C GLN A 26 4.21 19.37 14.61
N SER A 27 4.84 20.16 13.76
CA SER A 27 4.76 19.94 12.31
C SER A 27 5.19 18.50 11.99
N PRO A 28 4.46 17.79 11.13
CA PRO A 28 4.87 16.45 10.73
C PRO A 28 6.31 16.49 10.18
N PRO A 29 7.13 15.48 10.45
CA PRO A 29 8.49 15.43 9.93
C PRO A 29 8.47 15.49 8.41
N PRO A 30 9.49 16.09 7.77
CA PRO A 30 9.57 16.14 6.32
C PRO A 30 9.52 14.71 5.73
N PRO A 31 8.85 14.51 4.60
CA PRO A 31 8.73 13.19 4.00
C PRO A 31 10.12 12.63 3.68
N THR A 32 10.38 11.41 4.09
CA THR A 32 11.63 10.70 3.79
C THR A 32 11.74 10.48 2.28
N PRO A 33 12.86 10.85 1.65
CA PRO A 33 13.02 10.64 0.21
C PRO A 33 13.01 9.14 -0.12
N PRO A 34 12.46 8.74 -1.28
CA PRO A 34 12.40 7.34 -1.67
C PRO A 34 13.81 6.76 -1.92
N VAL A 35 14.11 5.61 -1.33
CA VAL A 35 15.41 4.92 -1.46
C VAL A 35 15.55 4.27 -2.84
N ALA A 36 14.49 3.60 -3.30
CA ALA A 36 14.49 2.88 -4.56
C ALA A 36 14.01 3.77 -5.72
N ASN A 37 14.64 3.67 -6.89
CA ASN A 37 14.08 4.22 -8.12
C ASN A 37 12.87 3.39 -8.59
N LEU A 38 12.14 3.89 -9.60
CA LEU A 38 10.93 3.23 -10.07
C LEU A 38 11.20 1.80 -10.59
N ASN A 39 12.29 1.58 -11.30
CA ASN A 39 12.63 0.25 -11.82
C ASN A 39 12.97 -0.74 -10.70
N GLN A 40 13.67 -0.27 -9.65
CA GLN A 40 13.97 -1.08 -8.47
C GLN A 40 12.68 -1.43 -7.73
N LEU A 41 11.76 -0.47 -7.53
CA LEU A 41 10.47 -0.71 -6.92
C LEU A 41 9.64 -1.73 -7.73
N MET A 42 9.63 -1.63 -9.06
CA MET A 42 8.94 -2.60 -9.93
C MET A 42 9.50 -4.01 -9.76
N ARG A 43 10.83 -4.16 -9.67
CA ARG A 43 11.48 -5.47 -9.57
C ARG A 43 11.39 -6.08 -8.17
N SER A 44 11.48 -5.25 -7.13
CA SER A 44 11.51 -5.74 -5.75
C SER A 44 10.12 -6.03 -5.17
N LEU A 45 9.08 -5.34 -5.68
CA LEU A 45 7.76 -5.43 -5.10
C LEU A 45 6.71 -5.88 -6.15
N PHE A 46 6.48 -5.11 -7.19
CA PHE A 46 5.36 -5.38 -8.10
C PHE A 46 5.56 -6.66 -8.93
N PHE A 47 6.77 -6.92 -9.41
CA PHE A 47 7.07 -8.10 -10.23
C PHE A 47 6.87 -9.42 -9.44
N PRO A 48 7.41 -9.62 -8.23
CA PRO A 48 7.17 -10.85 -7.48
C PRO A 48 5.69 -11.08 -7.20
N HIS A 49 4.98 -10.06 -6.70
CA HIS A 49 3.58 -10.20 -6.32
C HIS A 49 2.64 -10.36 -7.52
N SER A 50 2.90 -9.67 -8.64
CA SER A 50 2.12 -9.90 -9.86
C SER A 50 2.30 -11.32 -10.39
N ASN A 51 3.50 -11.89 -10.31
CA ASN A 51 3.73 -13.26 -10.72
C ASN A 51 2.97 -14.27 -9.86
N VAL A 52 2.87 -14.06 -8.54
CA VAL A 52 2.04 -14.92 -7.70
C VAL A 52 0.59 -14.93 -8.19
N VAL A 53 0.04 -13.75 -8.54
CA VAL A 53 -1.31 -13.66 -9.12
C VAL A 53 -1.39 -14.36 -10.48
N PHE A 54 -0.44 -14.16 -11.38
CA PHE A 54 -0.44 -14.75 -12.71
C PHE A 54 -0.19 -16.25 -12.71
N PHE A 55 0.51 -16.80 -11.72
CA PHE A 55 0.71 -18.26 -11.60
C PHE A 55 -0.61 -19.03 -11.42
N THR A 56 -1.67 -18.39 -10.92
CA THR A 56 -2.99 -19.01 -10.78
C THR A 56 -3.59 -19.48 -12.11
N GLN A 57 -3.17 -18.88 -13.24
CA GLN A 57 -3.57 -19.34 -14.57
C GLN A 57 -3.01 -20.72 -14.92
N ARG A 58 -1.87 -21.09 -14.36
CA ARG A 58 -1.16 -22.35 -14.65
C ARG A 58 -1.29 -23.37 -13.52
N TYR A 59 -1.31 -22.92 -12.28
CA TYR A 59 -1.35 -23.75 -11.09
C TYR A 59 -2.59 -23.41 -10.28
N ASN A 60 -3.25 -24.44 -9.75
CA ASN A 60 -4.32 -24.23 -8.80
C ASN A 60 -3.71 -24.00 -7.41
N PRO A 61 -3.91 -22.84 -6.78
CA PRO A 61 -3.37 -22.57 -5.45
C PRO A 61 -3.86 -23.56 -4.38
N ALA A 62 -5.00 -24.21 -4.59
CA ALA A 62 -5.51 -25.25 -3.67
C ALA A 62 -4.65 -26.52 -3.65
N ASP A 63 -3.96 -26.82 -4.75
CA ASP A 63 -3.13 -28.03 -4.88
C ASP A 63 -1.71 -27.83 -4.33
N VAL A 64 -1.35 -26.60 -3.98
CA VAL A 64 -0.03 -26.24 -3.50
C VAL A 64 0.06 -26.46 -2.00
N LYS A 65 0.97 -27.36 -1.57
CA LYS A 65 1.23 -27.56 -0.14
C LYS A 65 1.95 -26.34 0.44
N ARG A 66 1.49 -25.90 1.58
CA ARG A 66 2.20 -24.89 2.36
C ARG A 66 3.50 -25.48 2.92
N ALA A 67 4.54 -24.67 3.01
CA ALA A 67 5.75 -25.04 3.72
C ALA A 67 5.45 -25.09 5.23
N GLU A 68 5.98 -26.08 5.93
CA GLU A 68 5.88 -26.17 7.39
C GLU A 68 6.73 -25.10 8.07
N GLU A 69 7.89 -24.79 7.46
CA GLU A 69 8.84 -23.81 7.95
C GLU A 69 9.08 -22.70 6.91
N PRO A 70 9.21 -21.42 7.33
CA PRO A 70 9.45 -20.30 6.41
C PRO A 70 10.70 -20.49 5.54
N SER A 71 11.76 -21.10 6.10
CA SER A 71 13.03 -21.33 5.41
C SER A 71 12.96 -22.39 4.30
N GLY A 72 11.93 -23.24 4.31
CA GLY A 72 11.71 -24.26 3.28
C GLY A 72 11.04 -23.74 2.02
N SER A 73 10.62 -22.46 2.00
CA SER A 73 9.86 -21.90 0.89
C SER A 73 10.78 -21.22 -0.13
N THR A 74 10.95 -21.87 -1.29
CA THR A 74 11.63 -21.28 -2.45
C THR A 74 10.67 -20.82 -3.55
N ASP A 75 9.40 -21.22 -3.45
CA ASP A 75 8.33 -20.87 -4.39
C ASP A 75 7.31 -19.94 -3.69
N PRO A 76 6.90 -18.83 -4.31
CA PRO A 76 5.92 -17.90 -3.74
C PRO A 76 4.61 -18.55 -3.30
N LEU A 77 4.21 -19.65 -3.96
CA LEU A 77 2.96 -20.35 -3.63
C LEU A 77 3.13 -21.44 -2.57
N THR A 78 4.35 -21.80 -2.16
CA THR A 78 4.64 -22.87 -1.20
C THR A 78 5.06 -22.36 0.17
N GLY A 79 5.14 -21.06 0.39
CA GLY A 79 5.47 -20.48 1.69
C GLY A 79 4.47 -20.86 2.79
N VAL A 80 4.80 -20.56 4.04
CA VAL A 80 3.91 -20.74 5.20
C VAL A 80 2.53 -20.11 4.95
N PHE A 81 2.52 -18.94 4.28
CA PHE A 81 1.32 -18.26 3.79
C PHE A 81 1.07 -18.61 2.32
N GLY A 82 1.28 -19.85 1.92
CA GLY A 82 1.20 -20.32 0.53
C GLY A 82 -0.22 -20.58 0.04
N GLY A 83 -0.32 -21.07 -1.20
CA GLY A 83 -1.61 -21.36 -1.83
C GLY A 83 -2.45 -20.10 -2.04
N TRP A 84 -3.75 -20.15 -1.78
CA TRP A 84 -4.66 -19.02 -1.95
C TRP A 84 -4.28 -17.80 -1.10
N GLU A 85 -3.75 -18.04 0.12
CA GLU A 85 -3.32 -16.94 0.99
C GLU A 85 -2.14 -16.15 0.39
N ALA A 86 -1.23 -16.81 -0.32
CA ALA A 86 -0.18 -16.09 -1.05
C ALA A 86 -0.74 -15.21 -2.16
N VAL A 87 -1.80 -15.65 -2.85
CA VAL A 87 -2.48 -14.87 -3.88
C VAL A 87 -3.20 -13.67 -3.27
N GLU A 88 -3.93 -13.88 -2.18
CA GLU A 88 -4.62 -12.83 -1.42
C GLU A 88 -3.63 -11.75 -0.96
N ASN A 89 -2.56 -12.16 -0.27
CA ASN A 89 -1.54 -11.26 0.26
C ASN A 89 -0.80 -10.50 -0.86
N SER A 90 -0.53 -11.16 -1.98
CA SER A 90 0.13 -10.52 -3.12
C SER A 90 -0.74 -9.46 -3.78
N ALA A 91 -2.03 -9.74 -3.93
CA ALA A 91 -2.98 -8.77 -4.47
C ALA A 91 -3.14 -7.56 -3.54
N LEU A 92 -3.28 -7.77 -2.22
CA LEU A 92 -3.33 -6.70 -1.23
C LEU A 92 -2.05 -5.86 -1.23
N THR A 93 -0.88 -6.51 -1.25
CA THR A 93 0.41 -5.81 -1.28
C THR A 93 0.50 -4.88 -2.49
N MET A 94 0.07 -5.32 -3.67
CA MET A 94 0.07 -4.46 -4.86
C MET A 94 -0.92 -3.31 -4.76
N ALA A 95 -2.09 -3.54 -4.16
CA ALA A 95 -3.09 -2.50 -3.97
C ALA A 95 -2.56 -1.39 -3.04
N ASP A 96 -1.99 -1.75 -1.90
CA ASP A 96 -1.45 -0.79 -0.93
C ASP A 96 -0.17 -0.12 -1.43
N ALA A 97 0.70 -0.89 -2.09
CA ALA A 97 1.94 -0.36 -2.63
C ALA A 97 1.75 0.56 -3.85
N ALA A 98 0.57 0.60 -4.45
CA ALA A 98 0.30 1.50 -5.59
C ALA A 98 0.63 2.96 -5.25
N ASP A 99 0.41 3.42 -4.02
CA ASP A 99 0.73 4.77 -3.59
C ASP A 99 2.23 5.07 -3.58
N LEU A 100 3.08 4.06 -3.49
CA LEU A 100 4.52 4.24 -3.62
C LEU A 100 4.92 4.77 -5.00
N LEU A 101 4.09 4.56 -6.03
CA LEU A 101 4.30 5.11 -7.37
C LEU A 101 4.03 6.62 -7.43
N MET A 102 3.34 7.17 -6.42
CA MET A 102 3.06 8.60 -6.27
C MET A 102 4.05 9.32 -5.35
N THR A 103 5.10 8.63 -4.88
CA THR A 103 6.06 9.22 -3.94
C THR A 103 6.90 10.31 -4.62
N ALA A 104 6.80 11.54 -4.11
CA ALA A 104 7.59 12.68 -4.59
C ALA A 104 9.10 12.41 -4.47
N GLY A 105 9.87 12.91 -5.43
CA GLY A 105 11.33 12.74 -5.47
C GLY A 105 11.81 11.37 -6.00
N ARG A 106 10.90 10.44 -6.28
CA ARG A 106 11.29 9.17 -6.92
C ARG A 106 11.80 9.40 -8.33
N LYS A 107 12.89 8.73 -8.66
CA LYS A 107 13.51 8.80 -10.00
C LYS A 107 13.16 7.57 -10.84
N CYS A 108 13.09 7.77 -12.14
CA CYS A 108 13.11 6.71 -13.13
C CYS A 108 14.51 6.11 -13.25
N SER A 109 14.66 4.97 -13.93
CA SER A 109 15.97 4.29 -14.08
C SER A 109 17.01 5.11 -14.84
N ASN A 110 16.58 6.10 -15.62
CA ASN A 110 17.44 7.03 -16.37
C ASN A 110 17.71 8.35 -15.61
N GLY A 111 17.36 8.44 -14.33
CA GLY A 111 17.58 9.60 -13.47
C GLY A 111 16.53 10.70 -13.58
N ARG A 112 15.61 10.64 -14.55
CA ARG A 112 14.50 11.60 -14.65
C ARG A 112 13.54 11.46 -13.48
N ASP A 113 12.81 12.53 -13.16
CA ASP A 113 11.74 12.45 -12.19
C ASP A 113 10.58 11.59 -12.70
N VAL A 114 9.92 10.89 -11.79
CA VAL A 114 8.65 10.24 -12.10
C VAL A 114 7.62 11.33 -12.43
N PRO A 115 6.86 11.23 -13.53
CA PRO A 115 6.01 12.29 -14.04
C PRO A 115 4.69 12.42 -13.25
N LEU A 116 4.77 12.71 -11.96
CA LEU A 116 3.64 12.78 -11.04
C LEU A 116 2.59 13.82 -11.44
N THR A 117 2.99 14.84 -12.20
CA THR A 117 2.10 15.92 -12.68
C THR A 117 1.31 15.54 -13.93
N ASN A 118 1.64 14.42 -14.57
CA ASN A 118 0.88 13.95 -15.72
C ASN A 118 -0.48 13.42 -15.24
N ALA A 119 -1.56 13.96 -15.77
CA ALA A 119 -2.92 13.61 -15.36
C ALA A 119 -3.26 12.12 -15.53
N ASP A 120 -2.66 11.44 -16.51
CA ASP A 120 -2.84 10.02 -16.74
C ASP A 120 -1.99 9.15 -15.81
N TRP A 121 -0.87 9.65 -15.25
CA TRP A 121 -0.07 8.91 -14.27
C TRP A 121 -0.90 8.52 -13.06
N ALA A 122 -1.57 9.48 -12.43
CA ALA A 122 -2.44 9.23 -11.28
C ALA A 122 -3.59 8.25 -11.62
N LYS A 123 -4.19 8.36 -12.82
CA LYS A 123 -5.23 7.43 -13.28
C LYS A 123 -4.70 6.00 -13.43
N LEU A 124 -3.49 5.84 -13.96
CA LEU A 124 -2.86 4.52 -14.12
C LEU A 124 -2.52 3.89 -12.77
N VAL A 125 -2.08 4.69 -11.80
CA VAL A 125 -1.83 4.22 -10.43
C VAL A 125 -3.14 3.79 -9.75
N THR A 126 -4.20 4.59 -9.87
CA THR A 126 -5.53 4.22 -9.37
C THR A 126 -6.03 2.93 -10.04
N GLY A 127 -5.88 2.81 -11.36
CA GLY A 127 -6.26 1.60 -12.08
C GLY A 127 -5.49 0.35 -11.64
N LEU A 128 -4.21 0.48 -11.28
CA LEU A 128 -3.44 -0.63 -10.70
C LEU A 128 -4.00 -1.04 -9.33
N ARG A 129 -4.31 -0.08 -8.46
CA ARG A 129 -4.92 -0.35 -7.15
C ARG A 129 -6.25 -1.09 -7.32
N GLU A 130 -7.13 -0.59 -8.19
CA GLU A 130 -8.44 -1.18 -8.46
C GLU A 130 -8.32 -2.59 -9.03
N ALA A 131 -7.46 -2.81 -10.01
CA ALA A 131 -7.20 -4.13 -10.59
C ALA A 131 -6.64 -5.12 -9.56
N SER A 132 -5.77 -4.66 -8.67
CA SER A 132 -5.24 -5.46 -7.56
C SER A 132 -6.34 -5.84 -6.56
N MET A 133 -7.27 -4.92 -6.27
CA MET A 133 -8.44 -5.21 -5.43
C MET A 133 -9.44 -6.16 -6.09
N VAL A 134 -9.56 -6.14 -7.43
CA VAL A 134 -10.33 -7.15 -8.17
C VAL A 134 -9.69 -8.53 -7.99
N ALA A 135 -8.37 -8.63 -8.14
CA ALA A 135 -7.62 -9.86 -7.91
C ALA A 135 -7.76 -10.37 -6.47
N TYR A 136 -7.68 -9.49 -5.47
CA TYR A 136 -7.90 -9.86 -4.07
C TYR A 136 -9.29 -10.44 -3.82
N LYS A 137 -10.34 -9.77 -4.30
CA LYS A 137 -11.73 -10.25 -4.15
C LYS A 137 -11.95 -11.59 -4.85
N ALA A 138 -11.35 -11.80 -6.00
CA ALA A 138 -11.40 -13.08 -6.71
C ALA A 138 -10.70 -14.19 -5.91
N ALA A 139 -9.51 -13.90 -5.35
CA ALA A 139 -8.75 -14.86 -4.54
C ALA A 139 -9.52 -15.32 -3.30
N LEU A 140 -10.26 -14.42 -2.63
CA LEU A 140 -11.11 -14.77 -1.49
C LEU A 140 -12.19 -15.81 -1.83
N THR A 141 -12.65 -15.87 -3.09
CA THR A 141 -13.63 -16.87 -3.53
C THR A 141 -13.02 -18.25 -3.73
N LYS A 142 -11.70 -18.33 -3.85
CA LYS A 142 -10.93 -19.56 -4.18
C LYS A 142 -11.40 -20.22 -5.48
N ASP A 143 -11.97 -19.44 -6.37
CA ASP A 143 -12.49 -19.83 -7.67
C ASP A 143 -11.46 -19.50 -8.75
N ARG A 144 -10.98 -20.52 -9.48
CA ARG A 144 -9.95 -20.35 -10.51
C ARG A 144 -10.41 -19.55 -11.71
N ASP A 145 -11.66 -19.68 -12.11
CA ASP A 145 -12.17 -18.99 -13.31
C ASP A 145 -12.26 -17.49 -13.02
N LYS A 146 -12.81 -17.13 -11.87
CA LYS A 146 -12.81 -15.73 -11.40
C LYS A 146 -11.41 -15.17 -11.23
N MET A 147 -10.48 -15.98 -10.75
CA MET A 147 -9.10 -15.55 -10.59
C MET A 147 -8.39 -15.36 -11.93
N THR A 148 -8.69 -16.19 -12.93
CA THR A 148 -8.19 -16.02 -14.29
C THR A 148 -8.66 -14.70 -14.89
N GLU A 149 -9.96 -14.41 -14.82
CA GLU A 149 -10.53 -13.12 -15.26
C GLU A 149 -9.88 -11.93 -14.53
N ALA A 150 -9.73 -12.02 -13.21
CA ALA A 150 -9.11 -10.98 -12.41
C ALA A 150 -7.63 -10.76 -12.75
N SER A 151 -6.89 -11.82 -13.07
CA SER A 151 -5.49 -11.75 -13.50
C SER A 151 -5.34 -11.06 -14.87
N GLU A 152 -6.29 -11.24 -15.78
CA GLU A 152 -6.33 -10.51 -17.05
C GLU A 152 -6.57 -9.01 -16.83
N VAL A 153 -7.49 -8.65 -15.94
CA VAL A 153 -7.71 -7.25 -15.55
C VAL A 153 -6.44 -6.62 -15.01
N LEU A 154 -5.70 -7.34 -14.15
CA LEU A 154 -4.42 -6.87 -13.62
C LEU A 154 -3.36 -6.73 -14.72
N ALA A 155 -3.27 -7.69 -15.64
CA ALA A 155 -2.33 -7.66 -16.76
C ALA A 155 -2.57 -6.46 -17.69
N VAL A 156 -3.84 -6.16 -17.98
CA VAL A 156 -4.25 -4.98 -18.76
C VAL A 156 -3.84 -3.69 -18.04
N SER A 157 -4.06 -3.59 -16.74
CA SER A 157 -3.66 -2.43 -15.94
C SER A 157 -2.14 -2.21 -15.98
N CYS A 158 -1.34 -3.27 -15.82
CA CYS A 158 0.11 -3.20 -15.96
C CYS A 158 0.52 -2.73 -17.36
N SER A 159 -0.09 -3.28 -18.40
CA SER A 159 0.22 -2.97 -19.80
C SER A 159 -0.11 -1.52 -20.15
N ASN A 160 -1.20 -0.98 -19.66
CA ASN A 160 -1.61 0.41 -19.91
C ASN A 160 -0.54 1.41 -19.44
N CYS A 161 0.06 1.18 -18.26
CA CYS A 161 1.15 2.00 -17.76
C CYS A 161 2.45 1.72 -18.54
N HIS A 162 2.81 0.45 -18.74
CA HIS A 162 4.06 0.05 -19.36
C HIS A 162 4.16 0.49 -20.83
N ASN A 163 3.10 0.46 -21.59
CA ASN A 163 3.08 0.91 -22.98
C ASN A 163 3.49 2.38 -23.12
N LYS A 164 3.14 3.21 -22.17
CA LYS A 164 3.47 4.63 -22.18
C LYS A 164 4.81 4.93 -21.50
N TYR A 165 4.98 4.43 -20.28
CA TYR A 165 6.07 4.86 -19.39
C TYR A 165 7.27 3.89 -19.33
N ARG A 166 7.17 2.70 -19.94
CA ARG A 166 8.24 1.72 -20.06
C ARG A 166 8.50 1.31 -21.52
N PRO A 167 8.71 2.24 -22.45
CA PRO A 167 9.04 1.89 -23.83
C PRO A 167 10.34 1.09 -23.90
N GLY A 168 10.54 0.34 -25.00
CA GLY A 168 11.72 -0.51 -25.20
C GLY A 168 13.04 0.25 -25.11
N ASN A 169 13.09 1.50 -25.62
CA ASN A 169 14.26 2.37 -25.45
C ASN A 169 14.36 2.89 -24.00
N ALA A 170 15.43 2.49 -23.31
CA ALA A 170 15.66 2.85 -21.91
C ALA A 170 15.77 4.36 -21.67
N ALA A 171 16.29 5.12 -22.63
CA ALA A 171 16.41 6.58 -22.54
C ALA A 171 15.04 7.28 -22.45
N ASN A 172 14.00 6.68 -23.00
CA ASN A 172 12.64 7.23 -23.03
C ASN A 172 11.74 6.69 -21.91
N ARG A 173 12.27 5.89 -20.99
CA ARG A 173 11.48 5.40 -19.84
C ARG A 173 11.07 6.54 -18.95
N CYS A 174 9.87 6.44 -18.43
CA CYS A 174 9.20 7.46 -17.62
C CYS A 174 9.04 8.83 -18.33
N ARG A 175 8.99 8.88 -19.59
CA ARG A 175 8.88 10.08 -20.49
C ARG A 175 8.72 11.43 -19.84
#